data_e50bd9f620c2ffd340c55c3872d8f34b
#
_entry.id   e50bd9f620c2ffd340c55c3872d8f34b
#
_cell.length_a   1.000
_cell.length_b   1.000
_cell.length_c   1.000
_cell.angle_alpha   90.00
_cell.angle_beta   90.00
_cell.angle_gamma   90.00
#
_symmetry.space_group_name_H-M   'P 1'
#
loop_
_entity.id
_entity.type
_entity.pdbx_description
1 polymer ?
#
loop_
_entity_poly.entity_id
_entity_poly.type
_entity_poly.pdbx_seq_one_letter_code
_entity_poly.pdbx_strand_id
1 'polypeptide(L)'
;MIGRVDPQMQDVVDQLAKEKNVKLNNDYVTDAEMRAAFINCDWAIVPYNSASQSGIIIDAYKYSRPVIAFAVGAIPEQVDDAKSGYLVEAGDNQKFAAKLKEVMQLSAAQYDAMSRDAYQYGSKKYATSGAVERFVELLNDKI
;
A
#
# COMPACT_ATOMS: atom_id res chain seq x y z
N MET A 1 5.20 -5.33 -10.78
CA MET A 1 5.41 -3.91 -10.44
C MET A 1 4.65 -3.07 -11.44
N ILE A 2 3.95 -2.05 -11.01
CA ILE A 2 3.08 -1.21 -11.85
C ILE A 2 3.38 0.26 -11.54
N GLY A 3 3.47 1.08 -12.58
CA GLY A 3 3.61 2.52 -12.47
C GLY A 3 4.78 3.06 -13.29
N ARG A 4 4.74 4.35 -13.53
CA ARG A 4 5.76 5.05 -14.31
C ARG A 4 7.09 5.09 -13.54
N VAL A 5 8.16 4.72 -14.20
CA VAL A 5 9.50 4.68 -13.61
C VAL A 5 10.22 5.99 -13.87
N ASP A 6 10.96 6.46 -12.85
CA ASP A 6 11.90 7.56 -13.04
C ASP A 6 12.98 7.14 -14.05
N PRO A 7 13.30 7.97 -15.06
CA PRO A 7 14.34 7.66 -16.04
C PRO A 7 15.70 7.28 -15.41
N GLN A 8 16.03 7.82 -14.23
CA GLN A 8 17.26 7.47 -13.52
C GLN A 8 17.29 6.03 -13.00
N MET A 9 16.13 5.37 -12.93
CA MET A 9 16.00 3.99 -12.45
C MET A 9 15.87 2.97 -13.59
N GLN A 10 16.06 3.39 -14.87
CA GLN A 10 15.85 2.52 -16.02
C GLN A 10 16.75 1.27 -15.98
N ASP A 11 18.01 1.41 -15.58
CA ASP A 11 18.93 0.27 -15.46
C ASP A 11 18.44 -0.80 -14.48
N VAL A 12 17.82 -0.36 -13.37
CA VAL A 12 17.23 -1.26 -12.37
C VAL A 12 16.00 -1.97 -12.94
N VAL A 13 15.18 -1.23 -13.69
CA VAL A 13 13.99 -1.79 -14.37
C VAL A 13 14.42 -2.84 -15.40
N ASP A 14 15.45 -2.56 -16.17
CA ASP A 14 15.98 -3.48 -17.19
C ASP A 14 16.58 -4.75 -16.57
N GLN A 15 17.15 -4.64 -15.37
CA GLN A 15 17.59 -5.81 -14.60
C GLN A 15 16.38 -6.63 -14.10
N LEU A 16 15.40 -5.98 -13.52
CA LEU A 16 14.18 -6.64 -13.01
C LEU A 16 13.38 -7.30 -14.14
N ALA A 17 13.36 -6.71 -15.33
CA ALA A 17 12.68 -7.28 -16.50
C ALA A 17 13.25 -8.64 -16.95
N LYS A 18 14.49 -8.96 -16.58
CA LYS A 18 15.12 -10.26 -16.86
C LYS A 18 14.71 -11.36 -15.88
N GLU A 19 14.14 -10.99 -14.75
CA GLU A 19 13.70 -11.94 -13.73
C GLU A 19 12.38 -12.60 -14.12
N LYS A 20 12.36 -13.93 -14.18
CA LYS A 20 11.21 -14.72 -14.65
C LYS A 20 9.92 -14.50 -13.85
N ASN A 21 10.07 -14.12 -12.57
CA ASN A 21 8.97 -13.95 -11.63
C ASN A 21 8.54 -12.49 -11.49
N VAL A 22 9.13 -11.58 -12.28
CA VAL A 22 8.80 -10.15 -12.24
C VAL A 22 7.98 -9.79 -13.47
N LYS A 23 6.81 -9.21 -13.25
CA LYS A 23 5.99 -8.57 -14.29
C LYS A 23 6.07 -7.07 -14.09
N LEU A 24 6.45 -6.36 -15.14
CA LEU A 24 6.57 -4.90 -15.14
C LEU A 24 5.50 -4.29 -16.05
N ASN A 25 4.82 -3.27 -15.56
CA ASN A 25 4.08 -2.33 -16.38
C ASN A 25 4.63 -0.93 -16.08
N ASN A 26 5.41 -0.38 -17.02
CA ASN A 26 6.10 0.89 -16.90
C ASN A 26 5.35 2.04 -17.62
N ASP A 27 4.13 1.79 -18.06
CA ASP A 27 3.30 2.77 -18.74
C ASP A 27 2.35 3.48 -17.76
N TYR A 28 1.61 4.46 -18.28
CA TYR A 28 0.47 5.02 -17.57
C TYR A 28 -0.57 3.93 -17.32
N VAL A 29 -0.94 3.78 -16.06
CA VAL A 29 -1.86 2.73 -15.62
C VAL A 29 -3.25 3.33 -15.48
N THR A 30 -4.21 2.73 -16.16
CA THR A 30 -5.62 3.09 -16.04
C THR A 30 -6.20 2.60 -14.72
N ASP A 31 -7.32 3.18 -14.27
CA ASP A 31 -8.03 2.73 -13.08
C ASP A 31 -8.45 1.26 -13.16
N ALA A 32 -8.81 0.78 -14.35
CA ALA A 32 -9.18 -0.61 -14.59
C ALA A 32 -7.98 -1.57 -14.39
N GLU A 33 -6.81 -1.20 -14.89
CA GLU A 33 -5.57 -1.98 -14.70
C GLU A 33 -5.11 -1.97 -13.25
N MET A 34 -5.19 -0.82 -12.58
CA MET A 34 -4.86 -0.71 -11.16
C MET A 34 -5.80 -1.57 -10.32
N ARG A 35 -7.10 -1.53 -10.60
CA ARG A 35 -8.08 -2.39 -9.96
C ARG A 35 -7.78 -3.87 -10.18
N ALA A 36 -7.47 -4.26 -11.42
CA ALA A 36 -7.11 -5.64 -11.74
C ALA A 36 -5.85 -6.08 -10.98
N ALA A 37 -4.87 -5.21 -10.83
CA ALA A 37 -3.67 -5.49 -10.05
C ALA A 37 -3.98 -5.78 -8.57
N PHE A 38 -4.82 -4.94 -7.93
CA PHE A 38 -5.22 -5.18 -6.54
C PHE A 38 -6.05 -6.44 -6.35
N ILE A 39 -6.91 -6.78 -7.30
CA ILE A 39 -7.68 -8.03 -7.24
C ILE A 39 -6.77 -9.27 -7.32
N ASN A 40 -5.68 -9.19 -8.09
CA ASN A 40 -4.80 -10.31 -8.39
C ASN A 40 -3.50 -10.34 -7.55
N CYS A 41 -3.31 -9.44 -6.60
CA CYS A 41 -2.17 -9.47 -5.68
C CYS A 41 -2.62 -9.83 -4.26
N ASP A 42 -1.71 -10.33 -3.45
CA ASP A 42 -1.94 -10.55 -2.02
C ASP A 42 -1.48 -9.36 -1.19
N TRP A 43 -0.41 -8.69 -1.58
CA TRP A 43 0.20 -7.58 -0.84
C TRP A 43 0.43 -6.38 -1.73
N ALA A 44 0.21 -5.19 -1.17
CA ALA A 44 0.68 -3.94 -1.78
C ALA A 44 2.04 -3.55 -1.18
N ILE A 45 3.03 -3.35 -2.03
CA ILE A 45 4.39 -3.03 -1.63
C ILE A 45 4.67 -1.56 -1.93
N VAL A 46 4.99 -0.79 -0.88
CA VAL A 46 5.13 0.67 -0.94
C VAL A 46 6.51 1.10 -0.40
N PRO A 47 7.60 0.84 -1.14
CA PRO A 47 8.96 1.08 -0.69
C PRO A 47 9.40 2.53 -1.00
N TYR A 48 8.61 3.51 -0.59
CA TYR A 48 8.94 4.92 -0.84
C TYR A 48 10.01 5.41 0.11
N ASN A 49 11.05 6.03 -0.41
CA ASN A 49 12.09 6.68 0.39
C ASN A 49 11.65 8.07 0.91
N SER A 50 10.64 8.66 0.28
CA SER A 50 10.03 9.93 0.67
C SER A 50 8.60 9.98 0.17
N ALA A 51 7.67 10.32 1.03
CA ALA A 51 6.27 10.54 0.68
C ALA A 51 5.57 11.34 1.78
N SER A 52 4.66 12.23 1.41
CA SER A 52 3.77 12.87 2.39
C SER A 52 2.64 11.91 2.80
N GLN A 53 2.10 11.17 1.86
CA GLN A 53 1.07 10.12 2.04
C GLN A 53 1.06 9.21 0.80
N SER A 54 0.30 8.11 0.86
CA SER A 54 0.16 7.20 -0.27
C SER A 54 -1.29 6.86 -0.57
N GLY A 55 -1.76 7.22 -1.76
CA GLY A 55 -3.06 6.80 -2.30
C GLY A 55 -3.12 5.28 -2.53
N ILE A 56 -1.98 4.66 -2.88
CA ILE A 56 -1.87 3.21 -3.09
C ILE A 56 -2.25 2.43 -1.84
N ILE A 57 -1.92 2.91 -0.64
CA ILE A 57 -2.29 2.28 0.63
C ILE A 57 -3.82 2.31 0.80
N ILE A 58 -4.43 3.45 0.52
CA ILE A 58 -5.88 3.61 0.63
C ILE A 58 -6.60 2.68 -0.36
N ASP A 59 -6.11 2.61 -1.58
CA ASP A 59 -6.68 1.74 -2.61
C ASP A 59 -6.45 0.25 -2.28
N ALA A 60 -5.29 -0.13 -1.78
CA ALA A 60 -5.02 -1.51 -1.34
C ALA A 60 -6.05 -1.98 -0.29
N TYR A 61 -6.36 -1.15 0.68
CA TYR A 61 -7.34 -1.48 1.73
C TYR A 61 -8.76 -1.68 1.21
N LYS A 62 -9.18 -0.96 0.16
CA LYS A 62 -10.49 -1.17 -0.50
C LYS A 62 -10.63 -2.59 -1.05
N TYR A 63 -9.51 -3.22 -1.42
CA TYR A 63 -9.45 -4.58 -1.94
C TYR A 63 -8.97 -5.59 -0.88
N SER A 64 -8.99 -5.23 0.40
CA SER A 64 -8.53 -6.09 1.49
C SER A 64 -7.06 -6.53 1.33
N ARG A 65 -6.21 -5.66 0.78
CA ARG A 65 -4.79 -5.98 0.58
C ARG A 65 -3.97 -5.34 1.68
N PRO A 66 -3.35 -6.14 2.55
CA PRO A 66 -2.40 -5.62 3.51
C PRO A 66 -1.16 -5.04 2.81
N VAL A 67 -0.47 -4.15 3.51
CA VAL A 67 0.59 -3.32 2.94
C VAL A 67 1.92 -3.61 3.61
N ILE A 68 3.02 -3.55 2.85
CA ILE A 68 4.37 -3.44 3.39
C ILE A 68 4.94 -2.12 2.91
N ALA A 69 5.32 -1.24 3.83
CA ALA A 69 5.78 0.11 3.50
C ALA A 69 6.99 0.53 4.34
N PHE A 70 7.79 1.46 3.81
CA PHE A 70 8.72 2.20 4.64
C PHE A 70 7.97 3.23 5.50
N ALA A 71 8.43 3.40 6.74
CA ALA A 71 7.92 4.39 7.68
C ALA A 71 8.45 5.79 7.35
N VAL A 72 7.92 6.41 6.29
CA VAL A 72 8.29 7.76 5.84
C VAL A 72 7.09 8.70 5.84
N GLY A 73 7.32 9.98 6.15
CA GLY A 73 6.28 11.00 6.17
C GLY A 73 5.07 10.59 7.02
N ALA A 74 3.86 10.69 6.47
CA ALA A 74 2.63 10.28 7.14
C ALA A 74 2.22 8.82 6.83
N ILE A 75 3.06 8.01 6.19
CA ILE A 75 2.76 6.58 5.97
C ILE A 75 2.54 5.83 7.29
N PRO A 76 3.29 6.07 8.38
CA PRO A 76 3.00 5.43 9.67
C PRO A 76 1.60 5.72 10.21
N GLU A 77 1.00 6.83 9.84
CA GLU A 77 -0.38 7.12 10.21
C GLU A 77 -1.39 6.36 9.34
N GLN A 78 -0.98 5.89 8.17
CA GLN A 78 -1.83 5.17 7.23
C GLN A 78 -1.87 3.65 7.47
N VAL A 79 -0.94 3.11 8.24
CA VAL A 79 -0.80 1.66 8.48
C VAL A 79 -0.92 1.37 9.96
N ASP A 80 -1.83 0.48 10.35
CA ASP A 80 -1.87 -0.13 11.69
C ASP A 80 -0.88 -1.31 11.67
N ASP A 81 0.34 -1.05 12.18
CA ASP A 81 1.45 -1.99 12.09
C ASP A 81 1.13 -3.34 12.73
N ALA A 82 1.54 -4.41 12.07
CA ALA A 82 1.26 -5.81 12.41
C ALA A 82 -0.24 -6.21 12.35
N LYS A 83 -1.15 -5.32 11.92
CA LYS A 83 -2.57 -5.61 11.73
C LYS A 83 -3.02 -5.38 10.31
N SER A 84 -2.95 -4.15 9.81
CA SER A 84 -3.33 -3.85 8.42
C SER A 84 -2.16 -3.97 7.43
N GLY A 85 -0.97 -4.26 7.94
CA GLY A 85 0.27 -4.38 7.16
C GLY A 85 1.48 -4.30 8.05
N TYR A 86 2.63 -4.02 7.46
CA TYR A 86 3.90 -3.88 8.18
C TYR A 86 4.62 -2.60 7.78
N LEU A 87 5.19 -1.96 8.79
CA LEU A 87 6.08 -0.81 8.63
C LEU A 87 7.54 -1.26 8.82
N VAL A 88 8.40 -0.80 7.94
CA VAL A 88 9.84 -1.02 8.01
C VAL A 88 10.53 0.33 8.10
N GLU A 89 11.61 0.40 8.85
CA GLU A 89 12.43 1.61 8.98
C GLU A 89 12.87 2.14 7.60
N ALA A 90 12.76 3.44 7.41
CA ALA A 90 13.06 4.09 6.15
C ALA A 90 14.49 3.81 5.66
N GLY A 91 14.62 3.33 4.43
CA GLY A 91 15.90 3.04 3.79
C GLY A 91 16.56 1.71 4.22
N ASP A 92 16.00 0.98 5.19
CA ASP A 92 16.51 -0.35 5.56
C ASP A 92 16.01 -1.43 4.57
N ASN A 93 16.67 -1.48 3.42
CA ASN A 93 16.33 -2.44 2.36
C ASN A 93 16.50 -3.91 2.81
N GLN A 94 17.41 -4.16 3.77
CA GLN A 94 17.64 -5.52 4.27
C GLN A 94 16.46 -5.99 5.13
N LYS A 95 16.00 -5.15 6.06
CA LYS A 95 14.79 -5.43 6.84
C LYS A 95 13.56 -5.51 5.96
N PHE A 96 13.45 -4.67 4.93
CA PHE A 96 12.34 -4.72 3.99
C PHE A 96 12.29 -6.07 3.24
N ALA A 97 13.42 -6.51 2.71
CA ALA A 97 13.54 -7.81 2.05
C ALA A 97 13.27 -8.99 3.01
N ALA A 98 13.72 -8.89 4.27
CA ALA A 98 13.43 -9.88 5.30
C ALA A 98 11.93 -9.95 5.60
N LYS A 99 11.25 -8.78 5.71
CA LYS A 99 9.81 -8.72 5.92
C LYS A 99 9.04 -9.31 4.74
N LEU A 100 9.45 -9.06 3.50
CA LEU A 100 8.85 -9.71 2.32
C LEU A 100 8.94 -11.24 2.40
N LYS A 101 10.08 -11.79 2.82
CA LYS A 101 10.24 -13.24 2.99
C LYS A 101 9.37 -13.78 4.12
N GLU A 102 9.25 -13.04 5.23
CA GLU A 102 8.43 -13.43 6.38
C GLU A 102 6.94 -13.54 5.99
N VAL A 103 6.41 -12.53 5.31
CA VAL A 103 4.98 -12.53 4.93
C VAL A 103 4.63 -13.62 3.92
N MET A 104 5.58 -14.05 3.10
CA MET A 104 5.39 -15.20 2.19
C MET A 104 5.28 -16.54 2.92
N GLN A 105 5.62 -16.59 4.20
CA GLN A 105 5.54 -17.80 5.03
C GLN A 105 4.32 -17.82 5.94
N LEU A 106 3.49 -16.76 5.89
CA LEU A 106 2.24 -16.72 6.67
C LEU A 106 1.31 -17.85 6.22
N SER A 107 0.65 -18.48 7.18
CA SER A 107 -0.44 -19.39 6.89
C SER A 107 -1.62 -18.65 6.27
N ALA A 108 -2.47 -19.34 5.53
CA ALA A 108 -3.69 -18.78 4.97
C ALA A 108 -4.54 -18.07 6.03
N ALA A 109 -4.69 -18.68 7.22
CA ALA A 109 -5.45 -18.10 8.32
C ALA A 109 -4.86 -16.76 8.85
N GLN A 110 -3.54 -16.65 8.92
CA GLN A 110 -2.85 -15.42 9.33
C GLN A 110 -3.02 -14.32 8.27
N TYR A 111 -2.84 -14.67 7.00
CA TYR A 111 -3.06 -13.76 5.89
C TYR A 111 -4.52 -13.26 5.86
N ASP A 112 -5.51 -14.17 5.96
CA ASP A 112 -6.93 -13.84 5.95
C ASP A 112 -7.32 -12.91 7.12
N ALA A 113 -6.72 -13.11 8.29
CA ALA A 113 -6.93 -12.22 9.43
C ALA A 113 -6.43 -10.80 9.11
N MET A 114 -5.19 -10.67 8.62
CA MET A 114 -4.60 -9.39 8.27
C MET A 114 -5.33 -8.71 7.10
N SER A 115 -5.79 -9.47 6.13
CA SER A 115 -6.58 -8.99 5.00
C SER A 115 -7.92 -8.37 5.46
N ARG A 116 -8.61 -9.03 6.41
CA ARG A 116 -9.83 -8.46 7.03
C ARG A 116 -9.53 -7.20 7.83
N ASP A 117 -8.47 -7.21 8.62
CA ASP A 117 -8.06 -6.06 9.43
C ASP A 117 -7.69 -4.86 8.55
N ALA A 118 -7.00 -5.09 7.43
CA ALA A 118 -6.68 -4.08 6.43
C ALA A 118 -7.95 -3.42 5.86
N TYR A 119 -8.94 -4.21 5.47
CA TYR A 119 -10.22 -3.70 4.99
C TYR A 119 -10.96 -2.90 6.07
N GLN A 120 -11.06 -3.43 7.28
CA GLN A 120 -11.77 -2.77 8.39
C GLN A 120 -11.10 -1.46 8.78
N TYR A 121 -9.77 -1.46 8.88
CA TYR A 121 -9.00 -0.27 9.18
C TYR A 121 -9.18 0.81 8.11
N GLY A 122 -9.02 0.44 6.83
CA GLY A 122 -9.20 1.34 5.70
C GLY A 122 -10.62 1.90 5.61
N SER A 123 -11.62 1.04 5.75
CA SER A 123 -13.04 1.43 5.72
C SER A 123 -13.40 2.39 6.85
N LYS A 124 -12.88 2.17 8.06
CA LYS A 124 -13.11 3.06 9.20
C LYS A 124 -12.38 4.40 9.05
N LYS A 125 -11.13 4.36 8.61
CA LYS A 125 -10.26 5.54 8.57
C LYS A 125 -10.57 6.47 7.40
N TYR A 126 -10.96 5.92 6.25
CA TYR A 126 -11.16 6.65 5.00
C TYR A 126 -12.61 6.69 4.54
N ALA A 127 -13.57 6.39 5.44
CA ALA A 127 -15.00 6.54 5.15
C ALA A 127 -15.32 7.99 4.86
N THR A 128 -15.88 8.25 3.69
CA THR A 128 -16.24 9.60 3.24
C THR A 128 -17.40 10.20 4.07
N SER A 129 -18.29 9.34 4.60
CA SER A 129 -19.44 9.74 5.40
C SER A 129 -19.04 10.55 6.65
N GLY A 130 -18.08 10.06 7.43
CA GLY A 130 -17.65 10.76 8.63
C GLY A 130 -16.95 12.09 8.39
N ALA A 131 -16.29 12.28 7.24
CA ALA A 131 -15.65 13.55 6.87
C ALA A 131 -16.68 14.61 6.48
N VAL A 132 -17.74 14.22 5.77
CA VAL A 132 -18.83 15.13 5.37
C VAL A 132 -19.64 15.55 6.59
N GLU A 133 -20.02 14.62 7.45
CA GLU A 133 -20.73 14.90 8.70
C GLU A 133 -19.96 15.89 9.58
N ARG A 134 -18.66 15.65 9.78
CA ARG A 134 -17.81 16.52 10.57
C ARG A 134 -17.62 17.90 9.94
N PHE A 135 -17.59 17.99 8.61
CA PHE A 135 -17.53 19.26 7.91
C PHE A 135 -18.83 20.06 8.08
N VAL A 136 -19.99 19.40 8.00
CA VAL A 136 -21.30 20.02 8.23
C VAL A 136 -21.43 20.50 9.68
N GLU A 137 -21.00 19.72 10.67
CA GLU A 137 -20.96 20.14 12.07
C GLU A 137 -20.13 21.41 12.26
N LEU A 138 -18.92 21.45 11.70
CA LEU A 138 -18.03 22.61 11.79
C LEU A 138 -18.59 23.86 11.11
N LEU A 139 -19.42 23.70 10.08
CA LEU A 139 -20.11 24.83 9.45
C LEU A 139 -21.27 25.35 10.34
N ASN A 140 -22.00 24.44 10.99
CA ASN A 140 -23.13 24.81 11.84
C ASN A 140 -22.68 25.47 13.16
N ASP A 141 -21.51 25.11 13.68
CA ASP A 141 -20.94 25.71 14.91
C ASP A 141 -20.43 27.16 14.70
N LYS A 142 -20.38 27.63 13.47
CA LYS A 142 -19.89 28.99 13.11
C LYS A 142 -20.99 29.94 12.66
N ILE A 143 -22.23 29.51 12.66
CA ILE A 143 -23.43 30.33 12.36
C ILE A 143 -24.22 30.55 13.64
#